data_db1f28869f1573503be99333285787db
#
_entry.id   db1f28869f1573503be99333285787db
#
_cell.length_a   1.000
_cell.length_b   1.000
_cell.length_c   1.000
_cell.angle_alpha   90.00
_cell.angle_beta   90.00
_cell.angle_gamma   90.00
#
_symmetry.space_group_name_H-M   'P 1'
#
loop_
_entity.id
_entity.type
_entity.pdbx_description
1 polymer ?
#
loop_
_entity_poly.entity_id
_entity_poly.type
_entity_poly.pdbx_seq_one_letter_code
_entity_poly.pdbx_strand_id
1 'polypeptide(L)'
;MIKRAITLLLLALPFYLAAVQQAEGRSPGPMLEVFTGGATFYSDSFHGKKTANGERYNKNEFTAAHRSLPLGTIVRVTNLSNGNNLLVRINDRGPGKKKLILDVSRAAASKLNMIRRGVISVQVEVVADKRGIPVLRNNAFYLRLASARTLRDAQNKL
;
A
#
# COMPACT_ATOMS: atom_id res chain seq x y z
N MET A 1 -42.74 40.75 18.00
CA MET A 1 -41.65 40.26 17.11
C MET A 1 -40.82 39.11 17.71
N ILE A 2 -40.59 39.03 19.01
CA ILE A 2 -39.75 37.99 19.66
C ILE A 2 -40.31 36.57 19.56
N LYS A 3 -41.65 36.38 19.61
CA LYS A 3 -42.29 35.06 19.54
C LYS A 3 -42.08 34.34 18.18
N ARG A 4 -41.98 35.06 17.05
CA ARG A 4 -41.76 34.47 15.71
C ARG A 4 -40.34 34.01 15.51
N ALA A 5 -39.34 34.65 16.14
CA ALA A 5 -37.93 34.24 16.06
C ALA A 5 -37.63 32.94 16.81
N ILE A 6 -38.29 32.75 17.99
CA ILE A 6 -38.14 31.52 18.79
C ILE A 6 -38.73 30.30 18.06
N THR A 7 -39.88 30.47 17.37
CA THR A 7 -40.52 29.35 16.62
C THR A 7 -39.66 28.87 15.44
N LEU A 8 -38.99 29.79 14.72
CA LEU A 8 -38.07 29.46 13.64
C LEU A 8 -36.79 28.75 14.15
N LEU A 9 -36.30 29.14 15.34
CA LEU A 9 -35.12 28.49 15.93
C LEU A 9 -35.42 27.05 16.38
N LEU A 10 -36.62 26.79 16.92
CA LEU A 10 -37.06 25.46 17.34
C LEU A 10 -37.31 24.48 16.14
N LEU A 11 -37.68 24.99 14.97
CA LEU A 11 -37.88 24.16 13.76
C LEU A 11 -36.55 23.83 13.06
N ALA A 12 -35.50 24.60 13.26
CA ALA A 12 -34.18 24.33 12.67
C ALA A 12 -33.35 23.29 13.47
N LEU A 13 -33.64 23.12 14.77
CA LEU A 13 -32.92 22.23 15.66
C LEU A 13 -32.94 20.73 15.21
N PRO A 14 -34.09 20.14 14.82
CA PRO A 14 -34.15 18.74 14.36
C PRO A 14 -33.39 18.52 13.04
N PHE A 15 -33.36 19.52 12.15
CA PHE A 15 -32.56 19.43 10.91
C PHE A 15 -31.06 19.46 11.19
N TYR A 16 -30.61 20.25 12.15
CA TYR A 16 -29.20 20.31 12.56
C TYR A 16 -28.76 19.00 13.24
N LEU A 17 -29.60 18.45 14.16
CA LEU A 17 -29.31 17.14 14.79
C LEU A 17 -29.30 15.99 13.77
N ALA A 18 -30.20 15.97 12.77
CA ALA A 18 -30.20 14.96 11.73
C ALA A 18 -28.94 15.03 10.84
N ALA A 19 -28.45 16.24 10.54
CA ALA A 19 -27.20 16.43 9.79
C ALA A 19 -25.95 15.96 10.55
N VAL A 20 -25.93 16.14 11.88
CA VAL A 20 -24.83 15.65 12.73
C VAL A 20 -24.85 14.12 12.84
N GLN A 21 -26.01 13.49 12.94
CA GLN A 21 -26.13 12.03 12.99
C GLN A 21 -25.73 11.34 11.68
N GLN A 22 -25.88 11.99 10.51
CA GLN A 22 -25.43 11.47 9.24
C GLN A 22 -23.90 11.52 9.05
N ALA A 23 -23.20 12.32 9.85
CA ALA A 23 -21.74 12.40 9.82
C ALA A 23 -21.05 11.20 10.54
N GLU A 24 -21.73 10.54 11.48
CA GLU A 24 -21.18 9.44 12.28
C GLU A 24 -21.27 8.06 11.58
N GLY A 25 -21.99 7.94 10.46
CA GLY A 25 -22.16 6.70 9.70
C GLY A 25 -21.10 6.46 8.61
N ARG A 26 -20.09 7.31 8.48
CA ARG A 26 -18.98 7.06 7.56
C ARG A 26 -18.06 6.02 8.19
N SER A 27 -18.17 4.77 7.75
CA SER A 27 -17.14 3.77 8.01
C SER A 27 -15.78 4.42 7.79
N PRO A 28 -14.82 4.31 8.73
CA PRO A 28 -13.48 4.77 8.46
C PRO A 28 -13.05 4.13 7.14
N GLY A 29 -12.70 4.95 6.15
CA GLY A 29 -12.21 4.46 4.86
C GLY A 29 -11.10 3.44 5.10
N PRO A 30 -10.81 2.54 4.16
CA PRO A 30 -9.88 1.44 4.38
C PRO A 30 -8.59 1.99 4.98
N MET A 31 -8.31 1.58 6.22
CA MET A 31 -7.07 1.93 6.91
C MET A 31 -5.93 1.36 6.06
N LEU A 32 -4.95 2.20 5.74
CA LEU A 32 -3.74 1.74 5.10
C LEU A 32 -3.09 0.70 6.00
N GLU A 33 -2.99 -0.53 5.51
CA GLU A 33 -2.21 -1.53 6.21
C GLU A 33 -0.73 -1.14 6.11
N VAL A 34 -0.12 -0.86 7.27
CA VAL A 34 1.30 -0.54 7.40
C VAL A 34 1.94 -1.61 8.27
N PHE A 35 2.98 -2.25 7.75
CA PHE A 35 3.75 -3.27 8.45
C PHE A 35 5.18 -2.81 8.63
N THR A 36 5.82 -3.23 9.72
CA THR A 36 7.25 -3.02 9.92
C THR A 36 7.91 -4.36 10.24
N GLY A 37 9.05 -4.65 9.60
CA GLY A 37 9.75 -5.90 9.84
C GLY A 37 10.98 -6.08 8.96
N GLY A 38 11.58 -7.27 9.01
CA GLY A 38 12.73 -7.61 8.19
C GLY A 38 12.34 -7.94 6.75
N ALA A 39 13.09 -7.43 5.77
CA ALA A 39 13.01 -7.84 4.38
C ALA A 39 14.33 -8.45 3.91
N THR A 40 14.23 -9.45 3.05
CA THR A 40 15.34 -10.02 2.28
C THR A 40 15.02 -10.01 0.80
N PHE A 41 15.84 -10.63 -0.04
CA PHE A 41 15.60 -10.70 -1.47
C PHE A 41 15.91 -12.09 -2.02
N TYR A 42 15.30 -12.40 -3.17
CA TYR A 42 15.49 -13.67 -3.86
C TYR A 42 16.93 -13.88 -4.34
N SER A 43 17.42 -15.11 -4.19
CA SER A 43 18.63 -15.55 -4.90
C SER A 43 18.41 -15.53 -6.41
N ASP A 44 19.49 -15.28 -7.17
CA ASP A 44 19.45 -15.31 -8.64
C ASP A 44 19.01 -16.68 -9.20
N SER A 45 19.18 -17.77 -8.45
CA SER A 45 18.74 -19.14 -8.80
C SER A 45 17.22 -19.30 -8.91
N PHE A 46 16.44 -18.34 -8.44
CA PHE A 46 14.98 -18.32 -8.60
C PHE A 46 14.51 -17.73 -9.93
N HIS A 47 15.40 -17.06 -10.69
CA HIS A 47 15.03 -16.48 -11.97
C HIS A 47 14.39 -17.53 -12.92
N GLY A 48 13.23 -17.21 -13.48
CA GLY A 48 12.47 -18.09 -14.35
C GLY A 48 11.59 -19.14 -13.65
N LYS A 49 11.70 -19.33 -12.32
CA LYS A 49 10.82 -20.24 -11.56
C LYS A 49 9.42 -19.66 -11.42
N LYS A 50 8.41 -20.52 -11.34
CA LYS A 50 7.01 -20.10 -11.12
C LYS A 50 6.85 -19.50 -9.72
N THR A 51 6.11 -18.40 -9.65
CA THR A 51 5.64 -17.76 -8.43
C THR A 51 4.22 -18.22 -8.09
N ALA A 52 3.73 -17.87 -6.91
CA ALA A 52 2.41 -18.29 -6.42
C ALA A 52 1.24 -17.75 -7.27
N ASN A 53 1.41 -16.64 -7.99
CA ASN A 53 0.40 -16.15 -8.93
C ASN A 53 0.48 -16.78 -10.32
N GLY A 54 1.42 -17.72 -10.54
CA GLY A 54 1.61 -18.44 -11.82
C GLY A 54 2.59 -17.79 -12.79
N GLU A 55 3.02 -16.56 -12.56
CA GLU A 55 4.06 -15.89 -13.36
C GLU A 55 5.43 -16.56 -13.18
N ARG A 56 6.36 -16.29 -14.09
CA ARG A 56 7.77 -16.61 -13.87
C ARG A 56 8.47 -15.46 -13.16
N TYR A 57 9.16 -15.76 -12.06
CA TYR A 57 9.95 -14.76 -11.35
C TYR A 57 10.98 -14.13 -12.29
N ASN A 58 10.89 -12.82 -12.42
CA ASN A 58 11.86 -12.02 -13.15
C ASN A 58 12.64 -11.14 -12.16
N LYS A 59 13.94 -11.40 -12.01
CA LYS A 59 14.80 -10.66 -11.09
C LYS A 59 14.94 -9.18 -11.41
N ASN A 60 14.60 -8.77 -12.63
CA ASN A 60 14.70 -7.38 -13.11
C ASN A 60 13.40 -6.57 -12.93
N GLU A 61 12.32 -7.21 -12.50
CA GLU A 61 11.04 -6.55 -12.19
C GLU A 61 10.95 -6.15 -10.72
N PHE A 62 10.06 -5.18 -10.42
CA PHE A 62 9.79 -4.77 -9.05
C PHE A 62 8.63 -5.58 -8.45
N THR A 63 8.96 -6.77 -7.96
CA THR A 63 8.01 -7.71 -7.36
C THR A 63 8.50 -8.16 -5.99
N ALA A 64 7.58 -8.74 -5.21
CA ALA A 64 7.91 -9.28 -3.90
C ALA A 64 6.99 -10.45 -3.51
N ALA A 65 7.46 -11.28 -2.56
CA ALA A 65 6.64 -12.23 -1.83
C ALA A 65 6.20 -11.68 -0.49
N HIS A 66 4.93 -11.92 -0.16
CA HIS A 66 4.34 -11.67 1.17
C HIS A 66 3.44 -12.85 1.56
N ARG A 67 3.36 -13.15 2.90
CA ARG A 67 2.63 -14.33 3.35
C ARG A 67 1.14 -14.27 3.10
N SER A 68 0.49 -13.14 3.38
CA SER A 68 -0.97 -13.01 3.44
C SER A 68 -1.55 -11.94 2.51
N LEU A 69 -0.82 -10.89 2.14
CA LEU A 69 -1.35 -9.88 1.23
C LEU A 69 -1.87 -10.51 -0.06
N PRO A 70 -3.03 -10.10 -0.59
CA PRO A 70 -3.54 -10.61 -1.86
C PRO A 70 -2.50 -10.50 -2.97
N LEU A 71 -2.40 -11.54 -3.83
CA LEU A 71 -1.54 -11.49 -5.01
C LEU A 71 -2.06 -10.39 -5.95
N GLY A 72 -1.14 -9.57 -6.48
CA GLY A 72 -1.46 -8.38 -7.26
C GLY A 72 -1.46 -7.08 -6.46
N THR A 73 -1.50 -7.12 -5.12
CA THR A 73 -1.41 -5.93 -4.26
C THR A 73 -0.13 -5.15 -4.55
N ILE A 74 -0.24 -3.84 -4.63
CA ILE A 74 0.91 -2.94 -4.77
C ILE A 74 1.22 -2.34 -3.40
N VAL A 75 2.49 -2.46 -3.00
CA VAL A 75 2.97 -1.92 -1.74
C VAL A 75 4.14 -0.97 -1.97
N ARG A 76 4.23 0.07 -1.15
CA ARG A 76 5.45 0.86 -1.00
C ARG A 76 6.32 0.19 0.04
N VAL A 77 7.56 -0.06 -0.31
CA VAL A 77 8.59 -0.57 0.60
C VAL A 77 9.59 0.53 0.86
N THR A 78 9.78 0.89 2.13
CA THR A 78 10.76 1.89 2.57
C THR A 78 11.83 1.22 3.43
N ASN A 79 13.09 1.36 3.05
CA ASN A 79 14.23 0.97 3.87
C ASN A 79 14.39 1.97 5.02
N LEU A 80 14.18 1.52 6.25
CA LEU A 80 14.20 2.40 7.43
C LEU A 80 15.58 2.94 7.79
N SER A 81 16.66 2.36 7.24
CA SER A 81 18.03 2.82 7.55
C SER A 81 18.53 3.95 6.64
N ASN A 82 17.93 4.15 5.45
CA ASN A 82 18.38 5.14 4.47
C ASN A 82 17.27 5.93 3.79
N GLY A 83 15.97 5.60 4.07
CA GLY A 83 14.80 6.27 3.49
C GLY A 83 14.49 5.90 2.03
N ASN A 84 15.32 5.09 1.37
CA ASN A 84 15.05 4.64 0.00
C ASN A 84 13.74 3.87 -0.05
N ASN A 85 12.90 4.17 -1.02
CA ASN A 85 11.63 3.50 -1.19
C ASN A 85 11.30 3.27 -2.66
N LEU A 86 10.41 2.30 -2.90
CA LEU A 86 9.86 2.02 -4.22
C LEU A 86 8.53 1.27 -4.10
N LEU A 87 7.79 1.22 -5.20
CA LEU A 87 6.59 0.38 -5.32
C LEU A 87 6.98 -1.00 -5.84
N VAL A 88 6.42 -2.05 -5.21
CA VAL A 88 6.53 -3.43 -5.69
C VAL A 88 5.15 -4.08 -5.72
N ARG A 89 4.97 -5.02 -6.64
CA ARG A 89 3.77 -5.83 -6.75
C ARG A 89 3.99 -7.17 -6.03
N ILE A 90 3.03 -7.56 -5.21
CA ILE A 90 3.04 -8.87 -4.55
C ILE A 90 2.60 -9.92 -5.56
N ASN A 91 3.50 -10.82 -5.96
CA ASN A 91 3.22 -11.87 -6.93
C ASN A 91 3.55 -13.28 -6.40
N ASP A 92 4.09 -13.37 -5.18
CA ASP A 92 4.51 -14.65 -4.62
C ASP A 92 4.18 -14.78 -3.12
N ARG A 93 4.36 -16.01 -2.59
CA ARG A 93 4.19 -16.37 -1.19
C ARG A 93 5.53 -16.59 -0.50
N GLY A 94 5.68 -16.02 0.66
CA GLY A 94 6.89 -16.02 1.47
C GLY A 94 6.99 -14.73 2.31
N PRO A 95 8.09 -14.53 3.00
CA PRO A 95 9.22 -15.44 3.22
C PRO A 95 8.88 -16.64 4.11
N GLY A 96 9.62 -17.74 3.94
CA GLY A 96 9.50 -18.91 4.81
C GLY A 96 10.03 -18.66 6.23
N LYS A 97 11.00 -17.76 6.38
CA LYS A 97 11.57 -17.40 7.69
C LYS A 97 10.61 -16.50 8.48
N LYS A 98 10.13 -16.95 9.65
CA LYS A 98 9.11 -16.25 10.48
C LYS A 98 9.47 -14.80 10.85
N LYS A 99 10.77 -14.48 11.02
CA LYS A 99 11.26 -13.14 11.39
C LYS A 99 11.22 -12.13 10.23
N LEU A 100 11.03 -12.57 9.00
CA LEU A 100 10.97 -11.71 7.82
C LEU A 100 9.52 -11.54 7.38
N ILE A 101 9.19 -10.38 6.84
CA ILE A 101 7.84 -10.07 6.34
C ILE A 101 7.78 -9.98 4.82
N LEU A 102 8.93 -9.77 4.15
CA LEU A 102 8.98 -9.54 2.71
C LEU A 102 10.24 -10.16 2.09
N ASP A 103 10.09 -10.78 0.91
CA ASP A 103 11.18 -11.12 0.01
C ASP A 103 11.02 -10.31 -1.27
N VAL A 104 11.94 -9.37 -1.53
CA VAL A 104 11.87 -8.52 -2.72
C VAL A 104 12.69 -9.09 -3.87
N SER A 105 12.40 -8.68 -5.10
CA SER A 105 13.21 -9.02 -6.27
C SER A 105 14.61 -8.42 -6.20
N ARG A 106 15.53 -8.93 -7.02
CA ARG A 106 16.92 -8.43 -7.11
C ARG A 106 16.96 -6.94 -7.49
N ALA A 107 16.15 -6.53 -8.48
CA ALA A 107 16.06 -5.13 -8.90
C ALA A 107 15.55 -4.22 -7.77
N ALA A 108 14.49 -4.66 -7.06
CA ALA A 108 13.98 -3.93 -5.90
C ALA A 108 15.01 -3.84 -4.78
N ALA A 109 15.74 -4.92 -4.49
CA ALA A 109 16.81 -4.93 -3.50
C ALA A 109 17.94 -3.94 -3.82
N SER A 110 18.29 -3.81 -5.10
CA SER A 110 19.25 -2.81 -5.57
C SER A 110 18.77 -1.38 -5.32
N LYS A 111 17.51 -1.07 -5.67
CA LYS A 111 16.90 0.26 -5.44
C LYS A 111 16.80 0.61 -3.95
N LEU A 112 16.51 -0.36 -3.10
CA LEU A 112 16.52 -0.20 -1.64
C LEU A 112 17.93 -0.09 -1.03
N ASN A 113 18.98 -0.27 -1.84
CA ASN A 113 20.38 -0.32 -1.40
C ASN A 113 20.61 -1.36 -0.29
N MET A 114 20.05 -2.58 -0.47
CA MET A 114 20.12 -3.64 0.53
C MET A 114 21.01 -4.84 0.15
N ILE A 115 21.53 -4.88 -1.08
CA ILE A 115 22.26 -6.03 -1.62
C ILE A 115 23.43 -6.44 -0.68
N ARG A 116 24.21 -5.49 -0.20
CA ARG A 116 25.39 -5.77 0.67
C ARG A 116 24.98 -6.28 2.06
N ARG A 117 23.83 -5.83 2.58
CA ARG A 117 23.34 -6.21 3.92
C ARG A 117 22.56 -7.52 3.93
N GLY A 118 21.97 -7.91 2.81
CA GLY A 118 21.15 -9.11 2.69
C GLY A 118 19.78 -8.97 3.34
N VAL A 119 19.75 -8.51 4.59
CA VAL A 119 18.52 -8.27 5.38
C VAL A 119 18.51 -6.84 5.89
N ILE A 120 17.36 -6.16 5.76
CA ILE A 120 17.15 -4.80 6.28
C ILE A 120 15.81 -4.70 6.99
N SER A 121 15.66 -3.69 7.85
CA SER A 121 14.36 -3.30 8.40
C SER A 121 13.63 -2.41 7.40
N VAL A 122 12.37 -2.75 7.13
CA VAL A 122 11.52 -2.01 6.19
C VAL A 122 10.19 -1.64 6.82
N GLN A 123 9.60 -0.56 6.31
CA GLN A 123 8.17 -0.28 6.40
C GLN A 123 7.53 -0.67 5.07
N VAL A 124 6.41 -1.37 5.14
CA VAL A 124 5.60 -1.80 3.98
C VAL A 124 4.23 -1.17 4.13
N GLU A 125 3.82 -0.39 3.14
CA GLU A 125 2.54 0.32 3.09
C GLU A 125 1.74 -0.17 1.88
N VAL A 126 0.50 -0.65 2.09
CA VAL A 126 -0.38 -1.03 0.99
C VAL A 126 -0.90 0.25 0.30
N VAL A 127 -0.61 0.42 -0.98
CA VAL A 127 -0.99 1.62 -1.74
C VAL A 127 -2.06 1.36 -2.81
N ALA A 128 -2.18 0.13 -3.29
CA ALA A 128 -3.27 -0.26 -4.18
C ALA A 128 -3.65 -1.73 -3.98
N ASP A 129 -4.91 -2.06 -4.25
CA ASP A 129 -5.43 -3.42 -4.19
C ASP A 129 -4.92 -4.27 -5.39
N LYS A 130 -5.32 -5.56 -5.44
CA LYS A 130 -4.96 -6.50 -6.51
C LYS A 130 -5.44 -6.09 -7.92
N ARG A 131 -6.36 -5.13 -8.03
CA ARG A 131 -6.86 -4.55 -9.29
C ARG A 131 -6.15 -3.26 -9.66
N GLY A 132 -5.17 -2.82 -8.84
CA GLY A 132 -4.48 -1.55 -8.99
C GLY A 132 -5.32 -0.35 -8.55
N ILE A 133 -6.45 -0.59 -7.86
CA ILE A 133 -7.28 0.49 -7.31
C ILE A 133 -6.58 1.03 -6.08
N PRO A 134 -6.25 2.34 -6.03
CA PRO A 134 -5.57 2.95 -4.90
C PRO A 134 -6.38 2.78 -3.60
N VAL A 135 -5.70 2.40 -2.53
CA VAL A 135 -6.26 2.46 -1.18
C VAL A 135 -6.17 3.92 -0.75
N LEU A 136 -7.30 4.64 -0.85
CA LEU A 136 -7.33 6.09 -0.72
C LEU A 136 -6.94 6.57 0.69
N ARG A 137 -5.89 7.33 0.75
CA ARG A 137 -5.67 8.36 1.75
C ARG A 137 -5.92 9.70 1.06
N ASN A 138 -6.55 10.69 1.68
CA ASN A 138 -6.83 12.04 1.14
C ASN A 138 -5.53 12.80 0.80
N ASN A 139 -4.83 12.40 -0.27
CA ASN A 139 -3.47 12.85 -0.54
C ASN A 139 -3.20 12.80 -2.05
N ALA A 140 -2.66 13.86 -2.60
CA ALA A 140 -2.36 14.05 -4.03
C ALA A 140 -1.52 12.92 -4.65
N PHE A 141 -0.75 12.18 -3.84
CA PHE A 141 0.06 11.05 -4.27
C PHE A 141 -0.79 9.91 -4.86
N TYR A 142 -1.92 9.57 -4.23
CA TYR A 142 -2.77 8.46 -4.66
C TYR A 142 -3.52 8.76 -5.96
N LEU A 143 -3.84 10.04 -6.20
CA LEU A 143 -4.43 10.47 -7.47
C LEU A 143 -3.47 10.25 -8.65
N ARG A 144 -2.15 10.40 -8.43
CA ARG A 144 -1.14 10.11 -9.45
C ARG A 144 -1.05 8.61 -9.75
N LEU A 145 -1.15 7.74 -8.74
CA LEU A 145 -1.18 6.29 -8.95
C LEU A 145 -2.43 5.85 -9.71
N ALA A 146 -3.60 6.42 -9.40
CA ALA A 146 -4.84 6.12 -10.10
C ALA A 146 -4.78 6.43 -11.60
N SER A 147 -3.95 7.37 -12.02
CA SER A 147 -3.73 7.73 -13.43
C SER A 147 -2.66 6.89 -14.14
N ALA A 148 -1.89 6.09 -13.40
CA ALA A 148 -0.86 5.23 -14.00
C ALA A 148 -1.47 3.94 -14.53
N ARG A 149 -1.15 3.58 -15.76
CA ARG A 149 -1.65 2.36 -16.41
C ARG A 149 -0.90 1.11 -15.93
N THR A 150 0.35 1.27 -15.56
CA THR A 150 1.24 0.19 -15.12
C THR A 150 2.03 0.60 -13.90
N LEU A 151 2.58 -0.38 -13.17
CA LEU A 151 3.49 -0.12 -12.06
C LEU A 151 4.71 0.70 -12.47
N ARG A 152 5.21 0.47 -13.69
CA ARG A 152 6.34 1.25 -14.27
C ARG A 152 5.99 2.71 -14.43
N ASP A 153 4.78 3.01 -14.97
CA ASP A 153 4.31 4.37 -15.15
C ASP A 153 4.11 5.08 -13.80
N ALA A 154 3.64 4.34 -12.78
CA ALA A 154 3.52 4.87 -11.43
C ALA A 154 4.88 5.25 -10.82
N GLN A 155 5.91 4.44 -11.04
CA GLN A 155 7.26 4.69 -10.53
C GLN A 155 7.97 5.87 -11.23
N ASN A 156 7.72 6.06 -12.53
CA ASN A 156 8.31 7.17 -13.29
C ASN A 156 7.69 8.54 -12.95
N LYS A 157 6.55 8.56 -12.24
CA LYS A 157 5.86 9.79 -11.81
C LYS A 157 6.21 10.22 -10.37
N LEU A 158 7.00 9.43 -9.66
CA LEU A 158 7.49 9.71 -8.31
C LEU A 158 8.90 10.30 -8.33
#